data_c2de6879dba0df29a8f83f9c10557129
#
_entry.id   c2de6879dba0df29a8f83f9c10557129
#
_cell.length_a   1.000
_cell.length_b   1.000
_cell.length_c   1.000
_cell.angle_alpha   90.00
_cell.angle_beta   90.00
_cell.angle_gamma   90.00
#
_symmetry.space_group_name_H-M   'P 1'
#
loop_
_entity.id
_entity.type
_entity.pdbx_description
1 polymer ?
#
loop_
_entity_poly.entity_id
_entity_poly.type
_entity_poly.pdbx_seq_one_letter_code
_entity_poly.pdbx_strand_id
1 'polypeptide(L)'
;MIRLVRITQTLALTVCCAWGSAQAQQMQAEGTTARGPIDQDWRFDLGTFLLTSDTKLKVNGENVEGTDVNWENTFGLKDKDQFRLDAFWRFAERHKLRAMWFENNRNGSRTLTREVDFQGEIFPVTTTVSAGLDEQIIELAYEYAFYKTDKLELSGSGGIHTLKFTASLSGTVATPGGGAETRAASSDVTGPLPVIGFRALWDVGHHIYLDGLVQFFYISFDNFDGSISDVKLTATWMPWRNFGVGLGYNNFRTRVDVSKNDFDGRLVFNYRGAMAFVTFAF
;
A
#
# COMPACT_ATOMS: atom_id res chain seq x y z
N MET A 1 -35.62 18.80 10.43
CA MET A 1 -34.96 18.37 11.69
C MET A 1 -34.75 16.86 11.63
N ILE A 2 -33.67 16.40 11.02
CA ILE A 2 -33.31 14.96 11.00
C ILE A 2 -31.86 14.90 11.45
N ARG A 3 -31.64 14.32 12.63
CA ARG A 3 -30.32 14.11 13.20
C ARG A 3 -29.66 12.92 12.51
N LEU A 4 -28.56 13.16 11.80
CA LEU A 4 -27.65 12.09 11.36
C LEU A 4 -26.87 11.59 12.56
N VAL A 5 -27.11 10.33 12.90
CA VAL A 5 -26.32 9.57 13.88
C VAL A 5 -25.02 9.13 13.18
N ARG A 6 -23.88 9.68 13.61
CA ARG A 6 -22.57 9.16 13.26
C ARG A 6 -22.36 7.84 13.98
N ILE A 7 -22.34 6.75 13.23
CA ILE A 7 -21.92 5.45 13.74
C ILE A 7 -20.38 5.40 13.64
N THR A 8 -19.74 5.68 14.75
CA THR A 8 -18.33 5.33 14.97
C THR A 8 -18.25 3.83 15.15
N GLN A 9 -17.83 3.11 14.13
CA GLN A 9 -17.51 1.70 14.25
C GLN A 9 -16.15 1.57 14.96
N THR A 10 -16.24 1.42 16.27
CA THR A 10 -15.11 0.92 17.07
C THR A 10 -15.04 -0.58 16.82
N LEU A 11 -14.07 -1.01 16.02
CA LEU A 11 -13.75 -2.42 15.86
C LEU A 11 -13.11 -2.91 17.15
N ALA A 12 -13.93 -3.45 18.07
CA ALA A 12 -13.44 -4.17 19.23
C ALA A 12 -12.93 -5.53 18.75
N LEU A 13 -11.60 -5.69 18.72
CA LEU A 13 -10.96 -7.00 18.57
C LEU A 13 -11.29 -7.82 19.84
N THR A 14 -12.35 -8.61 19.78
CA THR A 14 -12.66 -9.59 20.81
C THR A 14 -11.74 -10.78 20.59
N VAL A 15 -10.62 -10.81 21.31
CA VAL A 15 -9.78 -12.01 21.43
C VAL A 15 -10.59 -13.03 22.23
N CYS A 16 -11.17 -14.03 21.55
CA CYS A 16 -11.74 -15.18 22.19
C CYS A 16 -10.61 -16.04 22.79
N CYS A 17 -10.34 -15.84 24.08
CA CYS A 17 -9.58 -16.80 24.87
C CYS A 17 -10.48 -18.02 25.10
N ALA A 18 -10.35 -19.02 24.24
CA ALA A 18 -10.87 -20.36 24.54
C ALA A 18 -9.95 -21.01 25.59
N TRP A 19 -10.47 -21.12 26.81
CA TRP A 19 -9.84 -21.90 27.88
C TRP A 19 -10.03 -23.39 27.56
N GLY A 20 -9.01 -23.99 26.96
CA GLY A 20 -8.86 -25.44 26.87
C GLY A 20 -8.07 -25.94 28.07
N SER A 21 -8.71 -26.78 28.84
CA SER A 21 -8.17 -27.47 30.01
C SER A 21 -6.83 -28.16 29.73
N ALA A 22 -5.85 -27.83 30.59
CA ALA A 22 -4.54 -28.46 30.63
C ALA A 22 -4.67 -29.95 30.91
N GLN A 23 -4.40 -30.79 29.92
CA GLN A 23 -3.90 -32.13 30.14
C GLN A 23 -2.38 -32.09 29.92
N ALA A 24 -1.64 -32.11 31.04
CA ALA A 24 -0.23 -32.34 31.04
C ALA A 24 0.03 -33.80 30.60
N GLN A 25 0.20 -34.01 29.31
CA GLN A 25 0.94 -35.18 28.80
C GLN A 25 2.39 -34.78 28.65
N GLN A 26 3.24 -35.47 29.38
CA GLN A 26 4.68 -35.52 29.16
C GLN A 26 4.93 -36.00 27.71
N MET A 27 5.05 -35.07 26.79
CA MET A 27 5.63 -35.35 25.47
C MET A 27 7.14 -35.24 25.65
N GLN A 28 7.79 -36.37 25.48
CA GLN A 28 9.23 -36.50 25.30
C GLN A 28 9.72 -35.39 24.34
N ALA A 29 10.78 -34.72 24.77
CA ALA A 29 11.49 -33.76 23.96
C ALA A 29 12.20 -34.48 22.82
N GLU A 30 11.48 -34.81 21.75
CA GLU A 30 12.10 -34.95 20.45
C GLU A 30 12.51 -33.54 20.01
N GLY A 31 13.79 -33.34 19.75
CA GLY A 31 14.37 -32.11 19.31
C GLY A 31 13.78 -31.66 17.97
N THR A 32 12.63 -31.03 17.99
CA THR A 32 12.11 -30.27 16.87
C THR A 32 12.92 -29.00 16.76
N THR A 33 13.93 -29.04 15.90
CA THR A 33 14.60 -27.86 15.38
C THR A 33 13.51 -26.83 15.03
N ALA A 34 13.57 -25.65 15.64
CA ALA A 34 12.61 -24.60 15.37
C ALA A 34 12.63 -24.32 13.86
N ARG A 35 11.51 -24.58 13.18
CA ARG A 35 11.38 -24.30 11.75
C ARG A 35 11.46 -22.77 11.56
N GLY A 36 12.46 -22.34 10.79
CA GLY A 36 12.59 -20.92 10.42
C GLY A 36 11.56 -20.51 9.37
N PRO A 37 11.47 -19.20 9.04
CA PRO A 37 10.56 -18.69 8.00
C PRO A 37 10.67 -19.37 6.63
N ILE A 38 11.78 -20.04 6.34
CA ILE A 38 11.98 -20.80 5.10
C ILE A 38 11.10 -22.07 5.06
N ASP A 39 10.74 -22.63 6.23
CA ASP A 39 9.99 -23.88 6.33
C ASP A 39 8.56 -23.71 6.88
N GLN A 40 8.17 -22.48 7.17
CA GLN A 40 6.82 -22.18 7.65
C GLN A 40 5.82 -22.17 6.51
N ASP A 41 4.59 -22.67 6.81
CA ASP A 41 3.50 -22.72 5.83
C ASP A 41 2.78 -21.37 5.74
N TRP A 42 2.70 -20.64 6.86
CA TRP A 42 2.02 -19.35 6.95
C TRP A 42 2.90 -18.30 7.58
N ARG A 43 2.86 -17.10 7.02
CA ARG A 43 3.47 -15.91 7.62
C ARG A 43 2.57 -14.70 7.41
N PHE A 44 2.51 -13.87 8.46
CA PHE A 44 1.79 -12.60 8.47
C PHE A 44 2.71 -11.54 9.07
N ASP A 45 3.00 -10.50 8.30
CA ASP A 45 3.76 -9.34 8.74
C ASP A 45 2.81 -8.15 8.82
N LEU A 46 2.61 -7.62 10.01
CA LEU A 46 1.73 -6.48 10.29
C LEU A 46 2.59 -5.28 10.69
N GLY A 47 2.52 -4.20 9.95
CA GLY A 47 3.42 -3.09 10.14
C GLY A 47 2.90 -1.72 9.77
N THR A 48 3.74 -0.75 10.07
CA THR A 48 3.57 0.65 9.72
C THR A 48 4.86 1.20 9.12
N PHE A 49 4.77 2.39 8.53
CA PHE A 49 5.86 3.02 7.82
C PHE A 49 6.20 4.41 8.37
N LEU A 50 7.45 4.79 8.17
CA LEU A 50 7.89 6.18 8.14
C LEU A 50 8.14 6.54 6.67
N LEU A 51 7.09 6.94 5.98
CA LEU A 51 7.10 7.19 4.55
C LEU A 51 7.47 8.63 4.19
N THR A 52 8.02 8.76 2.99
CA THR A 52 7.98 9.98 2.19
C THR A 52 7.27 9.65 0.89
N SER A 53 6.16 10.32 0.64
CA SER A 53 5.35 10.14 -0.56
C SER A 53 5.55 11.31 -1.53
N ASP A 54 5.48 11.04 -2.82
CA ASP A 54 5.44 12.02 -3.91
C ASP A 54 4.36 11.61 -4.90
N THR A 55 3.32 12.42 -4.98
CA THR A 55 2.16 12.15 -5.82
C THR A 55 1.95 13.27 -6.82
N LYS A 56 1.96 12.93 -8.10
CA LYS A 56 1.54 13.81 -9.17
C LYS A 56 0.28 13.26 -9.79
N LEU A 57 -0.73 14.08 -9.84
CA LEU A 57 -2.01 13.73 -10.41
C LEU A 57 -2.46 14.85 -11.36
N LYS A 58 -2.91 14.44 -12.53
CA LYS A 58 -3.59 15.25 -13.51
C LYS A 58 -4.88 14.56 -13.86
N VAL A 59 -6.00 15.22 -13.72
CA VAL A 59 -7.31 14.72 -14.12
C VAL A 59 -7.94 15.74 -15.07
N ASN A 60 -8.21 15.29 -16.28
CA ASN A 60 -8.84 16.11 -17.29
C ASN A 60 -10.35 16.20 -17.05
N GLY A 61 -10.94 17.35 -17.37
CA GLY A 61 -12.37 17.50 -17.50
C GLY A 61 -12.86 17.07 -18.89
N GLU A 62 -14.16 17.11 -19.13
CA GLU A 62 -14.78 16.63 -20.38
C GLU A 62 -14.23 17.32 -21.63
N ASN A 63 -13.89 18.62 -21.56
CA ASN A 63 -13.33 19.40 -22.68
C ASN A 63 -12.17 20.31 -22.25
N VAL A 64 -11.59 20.06 -21.09
CA VAL A 64 -10.54 20.90 -20.48
C VAL A 64 -9.43 20.05 -19.97
N GLU A 65 -8.20 20.42 -20.29
CA GLU A 65 -7.01 19.76 -19.82
C GLU A 65 -6.75 20.13 -18.34
N GLY A 66 -6.74 19.14 -17.45
CA GLY A 66 -6.48 19.33 -16.04
C GLY A 66 -5.03 19.77 -15.76
N THR A 67 -4.83 20.39 -14.64
CA THR A 67 -3.52 20.83 -14.18
C THR A 67 -2.69 19.64 -13.65
N ASP A 68 -1.47 19.47 -14.12
CA ASP A 68 -0.52 18.51 -13.49
C ASP A 68 -0.04 19.10 -12.15
N VAL A 69 -0.38 18.46 -11.07
CA VAL A 69 -0.18 18.96 -9.72
C VAL A 69 0.58 17.97 -8.86
N ASN A 70 1.64 18.44 -8.20
CA ASN A 70 2.24 17.71 -7.08
C ASN A 70 1.42 17.98 -5.81
N TRP A 71 0.80 16.95 -5.29
CA TRP A 71 -0.21 17.06 -4.23
C TRP A 71 0.40 17.45 -2.89
N GLU A 72 1.54 16.93 -2.53
CA GLU A 72 2.25 17.27 -1.30
C GLU A 72 2.65 18.75 -1.28
N ASN A 73 3.24 19.22 -2.37
CA ASN A 73 3.73 20.58 -2.47
C ASN A 73 2.61 21.61 -2.64
N THR A 74 1.57 21.27 -3.40
CA THR A 74 0.50 22.22 -3.74
C THR A 74 -0.53 22.33 -2.61
N PHE A 75 -0.92 21.21 -2.00
CA PHE A 75 -1.97 21.17 -0.99
C PHE A 75 -1.47 20.92 0.42
N GLY A 76 -0.18 20.65 0.58
CA GLY A 76 0.43 20.41 1.89
C GLY A 76 -0.03 19.09 2.52
N LEU A 77 -0.26 18.06 1.70
CA LEU A 77 -0.62 16.75 2.20
C LEU A 77 0.43 16.22 3.17
N LYS A 78 -0.04 15.59 4.23
CA LYS A 78 0.80 14.93 5.23
C LYS A 78 0.38 13.48 5.31
N ASP A 79 1.37 12.60 5.38
CA ASP A 79 1.15 11.21 5.70
C ASP A 79 0.53 11.11 7.11
N LYS A 80 -0.52 10.31 7.26
CA LYS A 80 -1.27 10.21 8.50
C LYS A 80 -1.31 8.77 8.97
N ASP A 81 -2.31 8.03 8.58
CA ASP A 81 -2.52 6.67 9.04
C ASP A 81 -2.06 5.70 7.94
N GLN A 82 -1.03 4.93 8.21
CA GLN A 82 -0.45 3.98 7.28
C GLN A 82 -0.51 2.59 7.86
N PHE A 83 -1.00 1.67 7.08
CA PHE A 83 -1.13 0.28 7.44
C PHE A 83 -0.60 -0.61 6.33
N ARG A 84 0.14 -1.65 6.71
CA ARG A 84 0.56 -2.68 5.79
C ARG A 84 0.44 -4.05 6.41
N LEU A 85 -0.16 -4.96 5.66
CA LEU A 85 -0.19 -6.38 5.93
C LEU A 85 0.45 -7.10 4.74
N ASP A 86 1.49 -7.86 4.99
CA ASP A 86 2.01 -8.86 4.06
C ASP A 86 1.69 -10.25 4.60
N ALA A 87 1.29 -11.15 3.74
CA ALA A 87 1.01 -12.53 4.09
C ALA A 87 1.50 -13.48 3.00
N PHE A 88 1.90 -14.67 3.38
CA PHE A 88 2.04 -15.76 2.42
C PHE A 88 1.52 -17.07 2.98
N TRP A 89 1.08 -17.92 2.08
CA TRP A 89 0.71 -19.30 2.31
C TRP A 89 1.54 -20.23 1.42
N ARG A 90 2.36 -21.09 2.03
CA ARG A 90 3.09 -22.15 1.36
C ARG A 90 2.20 -23.40 1.31
N PHE A 91 1.57 -23.65 0.19
CA PHE A 91 0.68 -24.79 0.00
C PHE A 91 1.39 -26.05 -0.52
N ALA A 92 2.63 -25.92 -0.94
CA ALA A 92 3.53 -27.01 -1.25
C ALA A 92 4.98 -26.55 -1.05
N GLU A 93 5.91 -27.47 -0.96
CA GLU A 93 7.31 -27.23 -0.56
C GLU A 93 7.96 -26.02 -1.24
N ARG A 94 7.67 -25.83 -2.55
CA ARG A 94 8.24 -24.78 -3.39
C ARG A 94 7.22 -23.77 -3.89
N HIS A 95 5.95 -23.88 -3.49
CA HIS A 95 4.85 -23.11 -4.04
C HIS A 95 4.19 -22.27 -2.96
N LYS A 96 4.07 -20.96 -3.19
CA LYS A 96 3.43 -20.02 -2.27
C LYS A 96 2.42 -19.13 -2.99
N LEU A 97 1.37 -18.77 -2.27
CA LEU A 97 0.55 -17.60 -2.56
C LEU A 97 0.94 -16.49 -1.61
N ARG A 98 1.12 -15.31 -2.14
CA ARG A 98 1.44 -14.11 -1.37
C ARG A 98 0.36 -13.07 -1.58
N ALA A 99 -0.02 -12.41 -0.50
CA ALA A 99 -0.93 -11.29 -0.50
C ALA A 99 -0.30 -10.10 0.23
N MET A 100 -0.63 -8.89 -0.21
CA MET A 100 -0.27 -7.66 0.46
C MET A 100 -1.45 -6.70 0.42
N TRP A 101 -1.66 -5.99 1.52
CA TRP A 101 -2.59 -4.87 1.63
C TRP A 101 -1.84 -3.68 2.22
N PHE A 102 -1.87 -2.59 1.51
CA PHE A 102 -1.33 -1.30 1.94
C PHE A 102 -2.41 -0.24 1.83
N GLU A 103 -2.50 0.60 2.85
CA GLU A 103 -3.41 1.73 2.90
C GLU A 103 -2.70 2.95 3.46
N ASN A 104 -2.92 4.09 2.83
CA ASN A 104 -2.36 5.38 3.21
C ASN A 104 -3.40 6.47 2.93
N ASN A 105 -3.90 7.11 3.99
CA ASN A 105 -4.88 8.17 3.91
C ASN A 105 -4.20 9.50 4.25
N ARG A 106 -4.30 10.45 3.35
CA ARG A 106 -3.61 11.74 3.46
C ARG A 106 -4.57 12.89 3.24
N ASN A 107 -4.40 13.95 4.00
CA ASN A 107 -5.13 15.19 3.80
C ASN A 107 -4.26 16.41 4.07
N GLY A 108 -4.67 17.54 3.52
CA GLY A 108 -4.01 18.81 3.68
C GLY A 108 -4.95 19.97 3.36
N SER A 109 -4.54 21.16 3.73
CA SER A 109 -5.23 22.38 3.36
C SER A 109 -4.21 23.49 3.14
N ARG A 110 -4.31 24.19 2.02
CA ARG A 110 -3.40 25.28 1.66
C ARG A 110 -4.06 26.29 0.76
N THR A 111 -3.63 27.55 0.88
CA THR A 111 -4.00 28.60 -0.06
C THR A 111 -3.17 28.45 -1.34
N LEU A 112 -3.85 28.42 -2.48
CA LEU A 112 -3.26 28.23 -3.79
C LEU A 112 -2.39 29.43 -4.21
N THR A 113 -1.21 29.15 -4.75
CA THR A 113 -0.31 30.13 -5.36
C THR A 113 -0.42 30.19 -6.88
N ARG A 114 -1.14 29.24 -7.48
CA ARG A 114 -1.50 29.18 -8.90
C ARG A 114 -2.91 28.64 -9.04
N GLU A 115 -3.53 28.87 -10.19
CA GLU A 115 -4.82 28.26 -10.53
C GLU A 115 -4.64 26.75 -10.71
N VAL A 116 -5.66 26.01 -10.27
CA VAL A 116 -5.72 24.54 -10.41
C VAL A 116 -7.06 24.18 -11.05
N ASP A 117 -7.01 23.54 -12.22
CA ASP A 117 -8.13 22.84 -12.82
C ASP A 117 -8.07 21.37 -12.43
N PHE A 118 -9.10 20.88 -11.79
CA PHE A 118 -9.23 19.48 -11.41
C PHE A 118 -10.61 18.97 -11.82
N GLN A 119 -10.63 18.09 -12.79
CA GLN A 119 -11.85 17.50 -13.35
C GLN A 119 -12.82 18.57 -13.91
N GLY A 120 -12.30 19.64 -14.47
CA GLY A 120 -13.11 20.76 -15.00
C GLY A 120 -13.57 21.78 -13.96
N GLU A 121 -13.29 21.55 -12.68
CA GLU A 121 -13.53 22.53 -11.61
C GLU A 121 -12.30 23.40 -11.42
N ILE A 122 -12.47 24.71 -11.62
CA ILE A 122 -11.37 25.69 -11.53
C ILE A 122 -11.31 26.28 -10.12
N PHE A 123 -10.16 26.14 -9.48
CA PHE A 123 -9.81 26.74 -8.19
C PHE A 123 -8.80 27.87 -8.44
N PRO A 124 -9.24 29.14 -8.38
CA PRO A 124 -8.38 30.30 -8.64
C PRO A 124 -7.25 30.47 -7.62
N VAL A 125 -6.25 31.25 -8.01
CA VAL A 125 -5.19 31.73 -7.11
C VAL A 125 -5.81 32.38 -5.87
N THR A 126 -5.15 32.24 -4.71
CA THR A 126 -5.59 32.72 -3.39
C THR A 126 -6.79 31.99 -2.78
N THR A 127 -7.37 31.00 -3.46
CA THR A 127 -8.36 30.12 -2.86
C THR A 127 -7.69 29.18 -1.86
N THR A 128 -8.26 29.08 -0.64
CA THR A 128 -7.86 28.02 0.30
C THR A 128 -8.63 26.76 -0.02
N VAL A 129 -7.90 25.73 -0.38
CA VAL A 129 -8.46 24.41 -0.72
C VAL A 129 -8.12 23.39 0.35
N SER A 130 -9.05 22.49 0.62
CA SER A 130 -8.85 21.25 1.36
C SER A 130 -8.72 20.12 0.36
N ALA A 131 -7.68 19.33 0.50
CA ALA A 131 -7.36 18.20 -0.37
C ALA A 131 -7.31 16.90 0.44
N GLY A 132 -7.86 15.84 -0.13
CA GLY A 132 -7.78 14.48 0.39
C GLY A 132 -7.24 13.53 -0.69
N LEU A 133 -6.42 12.56 -0.28
CA LEU A 133 -5.91 11.50 -1.15
C LEU A 133 -5.86 10.20 -0.37
N ASP A 134 -6.72 9.26 -0.78
CA ASP A 134 -6.80 7.93 -0.20
C ASP A 134 -6.22 6.92 -1.17
N GLU A 135 -5.27 6.15 -0.70
CA GLU A 135 -4.49 5.19 -1.49
C GLU A 135 -4.64 3.80 -0.91
N GLN A 136 -5.03 2.85 -1.73
CA GLN A 136 -5.10 1.44 -1.38
C GLN A 136 -4.39 0.61 -2.44
N ILE A 137 -3.50 -0.26 -2.01
CA ILE A 137 -2.80 -1.20 -2.87
C ILE A 137 -3.03 -2.61 -2.34
N ILE A 138 -3.55 -3.48 -3.19
CA ILE A 138 -3.74 -4.91 -2.88
C ILE A 138 -2.93 -5.71 -3.89
N GLU A 139 -2.10 -6.61 -3.42
CA GLU A 139 -1.36 -7.56 -4.25
C GLU A 139 -1.84 -8.98 -3.99
N LEU A 140 -1.91 -9.76 -5.07
CA LEU A 140 -1.99 -11.21 -5.01
C LEU A 140 -0.97 -11.77 -6.01
N ALA A 141 -0.05 -12.61 -5.54
CA ALA A 141 1.00 -13.20 -6.36
C ALA A 141 1.19 -14.68 -6.06
N TYR A 142 1.41 -15.44 -7.10
CA TYR A 142 1.97 -16.78 -7.02
C TYR A 142 3.49 -16.70 -7.04
N GLU A 143 4.15 -17.48 -6.18
CA GLU A 143 5.61 -17.52 -6.03
C GLU A 143 6.10 -18.97 -6.09
N TYR A 144 7.13 -19.21 -6.89
CA TYR A 144 7.80 -20.51 -7.05
C TYR A 144 9.25 -20.42 -6.61
N ALA A 145 9.63 -21.24 -5.62
CA ALA A 145 10.99 -21.35 -5.14
C ALA A 145 11.80 -22.27 -6.08
N PHE A 146 12.54 -21.68 -7.03
CA PHE A 146 13.38 -22.43 -7.94
C PHE A 146 14.69 -22.93 -7.29
N TYR A 147 15.08 -22.29 -6.19
CA TYR A 147 16.18 -22.74 -5.33
C TYR A 147 15.75 -22.67 -3.88
N LYS A 148 15.91 -23.77 -3.14
CA LYS A 148 15.56 -23.85 -1.72
C LYS A 148 16.53 -24.77 -1.00
N THR A 149 17.10 -24.25 0.09
CA THR A 149 17.91 -24.95 1.09
C THR A 149 17.40 -24.57 2.48
N ASP A 150 17.96 -25.15 3.54
CA ASP A 150 17.61 -24.81 4.93
C ASP A 150 17.91 -23.34 5.28
N LYS A 151 18.79 -22.68 4.52
CA LYS A 151 19.24 -21.30 4.81
C LYS A 151 18.87 -20.26 3.75
N LEU A 152 18.61 -20.67 2.53
CA LEU A 152 18.38 -19.74 1.41
C LEU A 152 17.26 -20.24 0.51
N GLU A 153 16.30 -19.39 0.28
CA GLU A 153 15.26 -19.61 -0.72
C GLU A 153 15.30 -18.48 -1.75
N LEU A 154 15.39 -18.84 -3.03
CA LEU A 154 15.26 -17.92 -4.16
C LEU A 154 14.01 -18.27 -4.96
N SER A 155 13.18 -17.29 -5.18
CA SER A 155 11.87 -17.47 -5.81
C SER A 155 11.64 -16.49 -6.95
N GLY A 156 10.91 -16.95 -7.96
CA GLY A 156 10.28 -16.10 -8.97
C GLY A 156 8.79 -15.99 -8.70
N SER A 157 8.19 -14.86 -9.02
CA SER A 157 6.77 -14.63 -8.81
C SER A 157 6.08 -13.95 -10.00
N GLY A 158 4.78 -14.21 -10.12
CA GLY A 158 3.87 -13.50 -11.01
C GLY A 158 2.57 -13.19 -10.29
N GLY A 159 2.06 -11.98 -10.46
CA GLY A 159 0.89 -11.54 -9.72
C GLY A 159 0.25 -10.28 -10.28
N ILE A 160 -0.68 -9.74 -9.52
CA ILE A 160 -1.43 -8.53 -9.85
C ILE A 160 -1.41 -7.60 -8.64
N HIS A 161 -1.07 -6.33 -8.88
CA HIS A 161 -1.33 -5.23 -7.95
C HIS A 161 -2.62 -4.53 -8.40
N THR A 162 -3.60 -4.44 -7.53
CA THR A 162 -4.76 -3.57 -7.74
C THR A 162 -4.49 -2.28 -6.98
N LEU A 163 -4.40 -1.19 -7.73
CA LEU A 163 -4.22 0.16 -7.21
C LEU A 163 -5.57 0.86 -7.21
N LYS A 164 -5.96 1.43 -6.08
CA LYS A 164 -7.12 2.31 -5.97
C LYS A 164 -6.67 3.62 -5.35
N PHE A 165 -6.95 4.72 -6.06
CA PHE A 165 -6.68 6.08 -5.61
C PHE A 165 -7.97 6.87 -5.67
N THR A 166 -8.30 7.58 -4.59
CA THR A 166 -9.41 8.54 -4.54
C THR A 166 -8.85 9.90 -4.16
N ALA A 167 -8.98 10.85 -5.06
CA ALA A 167 -8.51 12.22 -4.90
C ALA A 167 -9.72 13.16 -4.76
N SER A 168 -9.69 14.08 -3.82
CA SER A 168 -10.74 15.06 -3.58
C SER A 168 -10.17 16.45 -3.32
N LEU A 169 -10.82 17.46 -3.90
CA LEU A 169 -10.53 18.87 -3.66
C LEU A 169 -11.84 19.59 -3.29
N SER A 170 -11.75 20.49 -2.33
CA SER A 170 -12.86 21.42 -2.02
C SER A 170 -12.32 22.78 -1.56
N GLY A 171 -13.02 23.85 -1.92
CA GLY A 171 -12.63 25.20 -1.55
C GLY A 171 -13.76 26.21 -1.76
N THR A 172 -13.69 27.33 -1.07
CA THR A 172 -14.63 28.42 -1.25
C THR A 172 -13.99 29.49 -2.15
N VAL A 173 -14.64 29.76 -3.26
CA VAL A 173 -14.17 30.68 -4.31
C VAL A 173 -15.02 31.96 -4.26
N ALA A 174 -14.34 33.09 -4.34
CA ALA A 174 -15.03 34.37 -4.48
C ALA A 174 -15.68 34.50 -5.88
N THR A 175 -16.96 34.93 -5.93
CA THR A 175 -17.66 35.14 -7.19
C THR A 175 -17.68 36.61 -7.60
N PRO A 176 -17.72 36.91 -8.93
CA PRO A 176 -17.94 38.26 -9.41
C PRO A 176 -19.23 38.82 -8.82
N GLY A 177 -19.16 39.94 -8.08
CA GLY A 177 -20.30 40.53 -7.37
C GLY A 177 -20.24 40.44 -5.84
N GLY A 178 -19.13 39.90 -5.27
CA GLY A 178 -18.88 39.88 -3.83
C GLY A 178 -19.48 38.71 -3.08
N GLY A 179 -19.97 37.69 -3.78
CA GLY A 179 -20.40 36.42 -3.20
C GLY A 179 -19.27 35.41 -2.98
N ALA A 180 -19.60 34.27 -2.40
CA ALA A 180 -18.73 33.13 -2.26
C ALA A 180 -19.46 31.84 -2.65
N GLU A 181 -18.76 30.94 -3.37
CA GLU A 181 -19.30 29.68 -3.83
C GLU A 181 -18.35 28.55 -3.34
N THR A 182 -18.92 27.48 -2.84
CA THR A 182 -18.13 26.29 -2.51
C THR A 182 -18.07 25.37 -3.72
N ARG A 183 -16.85 25.11 -4.19
CA ARG A 183 -16.55 24.13 -5.24
C ARG A 183 -15.97 22.88 -4.64
N ALA A 184 -16.33 21.75 -5.21
CA ALA A 184 -15.79 20.43 -4.81
C ALA A 184 -15.72 19.52 -6.02
N ALA A 185 -14.61 18.82 -6.15
CA ALA A 185 -14.39 17.79 -7.17
C ALA A 185 -13.75 16.56 -6.55
N SER A 186 -14.08 15.39 -7.06
CA SER A 186 -13.52 14.11 -6.62
C SER A 186 -13.33 13.19 -7.82
N SER A 187 -12.20 12.52 -7.87
CA SER A 187 -11.89 11.54 -8.91
C SER A 187 -11.35 10.28 -8.27
N ASP A 188 -11.74 9.14 -8.79
CA ASP A 188 -11.19 7.85 -8.41
C ASP A 188 -10.63 7.12 -9.63
N VAL A 189 -9.54 6.43 -9.42
CA VAL A 189 -8.93 5.53 -10.39
C VAL A 189 -8.64 4.19 -9.75
N THR A 190 -9.09 3.13 -10.40
CA THR A 190 -8.79 1.76 -9.98
C THR A 190 -8.26 1.00 -11.20
N GLY A 191 -7.13 0.35 -11.04
CA GLY A 191 -6.53 -0.43 -12.11
C GLY A 191 -5.70 -1.60 -11.61
N PRO A 192 -5.84 -2.78 -12.23
CA PRO A 192 -4.94 -3.89 -12.02
C PRO A 192 -3.66 -3.70 -12.85
N LEU A 193 -2.50 -3.84 -12.21
CA LEU A 193 -1.20 -3.89 -12.86
C LEU A 193 -0.57 -5.27 -12.62
N PRO A 194 -0.35 -6.06 -13.66
CA PRO A 194 0.40 -7.31 -13.52
C PRO A 194 1.83 -7.00 -13.07
N VAL A 195 2.43 -7.94 -12.35
CA VAL A 195 3.82 -7.83 -11.88
C VAL A 195 4.54 -9.16 -12.01
N ILE A 196 5.82 -9.08 -12.29
CA ILE A 196 6.76 -10.19 -12.15
C ILE A 196 7.78 -9.81 -11.10
N GLY A 197 8.29 -10.80 -10.36
CA GLY A 197 9.19 -10.52 -9.25
C GLY A 197 10.18 -11.61 -8.96
N PHE A 198 11.20 -11.21 -8.21
CA PHE A 198 12.21 -12.11 -7.62
C PHE A 198 12.29 -11.84 -6.13
N ARG A 199 12.44 -12.90 -5.35
CA ARG A 199 12.60 -12.83 -3.91
C ARG A 199 13.77 -13.70 -3.45
N ALA A 200 14.52 -13.20 -2.49
CA ALA A 200 15.53 -13.94 -1.77
C ALA A 200 15.20 -13.89 -0.27
N LEU A 201 15.03 -15.04 0.37
CA LEU A 201 14.83 -15.17 1.80
C LEU A 201 16.03 -15.95 2.36
N TRP A 202 16.78 -15.33 3.27
CA TRP A 202 18.03 -15.87 3.79
C TRP A 202 17.99 -15.93 5.33
N ASP A 203 18.22 -17.13 5.87
CA ASP A 203 18.50 -17.35 7.29
C ASP A 203 20.01 -17.11 7.53
N VAL A 204 20.33 -15.98 8.16
CA VAL A 204 21.72 -15.63 8.52
C VAL A 204 22.14 -16.20 9.87
N GLY A 205 21.29 -16.99 10.50
CA GLY A 205 21.48 -17.54 11.84
C GLY A 205 21.04 -16.61 12.95
N HIS A 206 21.17 -17.06 14.20
CA HIS A 206 20.77 -16.30 15.39
C HIS A 206 19.31 -15.82 15.38
N HIS A 207 18.42 -16.59 14.72
CA HIS A 207 17.00 -16.23 14.52
C HIS A 207 16.80 -14.95 13.71
N ILE A 208 17.77 -14.56 12.88
CA ILE A 208 17.67 -13.39 12.00
C ILE A 208 17.49 -13.85 10.55
N TYR A 209 16.50 -13.28 9.90
CA TYR A 209 16.13 -13.56 8.51
C TYR A 209 16.15 -12.28 7.70
N LEU A 210 16.84 -12.33 6.57
CA LEU A 210 16.87 -11.25 5.59
C LEU A 210 15.94 -11.61 4.43
N ASP A 211 15.14 -10.67 3.99
CA ASP A 211 14.19 -10.87 2.90
C ASP A 211 14.29 -9.69 1.93
N GLY A 212 14.61 -9.99 0.69
CA GLY A 212 14.67 -9.02 -0.40
C GLY A 212 13.67 -9.38 -1.49
N LEU A 213 12.82 -8.44 -1.88
CA LEU A 213 11.84 -8.57 -2.95
C LEU A 213 12.05 -7.45 -3.97
N VAL A 214 12.07 -7.82 -5.24
CA VAL A 214 12.05 -6.88 -6.38
C VAL A 214 10.91 -7.29 -7.29
N GLN A 215 10.04 -6.35 -7.63
CA GLN A 215 8.95 -6.54 -8.57
C GLN A 215 8.94 -5.41 -9.58
N PHE A 216 8.55 -5.71 -10.80
CA PHE A 216 8.42 -4.71 -11.85
C PHE A 216 7.44 -5.17 -12.93
N PHE A 217 6.90 -4.21 -13.63
CA PHE A 217 6.12 -4.41 -14.85
C PHE A 217 6.02 -3.12 -15.64
N TYR A 218 5.84 -3.25 -16.94
CA TYR A 218 5.54 -2.16 -17.85
C TYR A 218 4.58 -2.66 -18.92
N ILE A 219 3.55 -1.89 -19.18
CA ILE A 219 2.59 -2.14 -20.26
C ILE A 219 2.27 -0.82 -20.95
N SER A 220 2.16 -0.86 -22.28
CA SER A 220 1.69 0.24 -23.09
C SER A 220 0.68 -0.31 -24.11
N PHE A 221 -0.52 0.24 -24.08
CA PHE A 221 -1.65 -0.21 -24.90
C PHE A 221 -2.50 1.01 -25.27
N ASP A 222 -2.77 1.25 -26.53
CA ASP A 222 -3.60 2.34 -27.08
C ASP A 222 -3.87 3.54 -26.13
N ASN A 223 -4.77 3.35 -25.17
CA ASN A 223 -5.27 4.37 -24.24
C ASN A 223 -4.85 4.10 -22.79
N PHE A 224 -3.86 3.24 -22.55
CA PHE A 224 -3.40 2.88 -21.23
C PHE A 224 -1.90 2.62 -21.22
N ASP A 225 -1.14 3.41 -20.47
CA ASP A 225 0.25 3.17 -20.12
C ASP A 225 0.38 2.94 -18.62
N GLY A 226 0.98 1.82 -18.24
CA GLY A 226 1.16 1.46 -16.84
C GLY A 226 2.57 0.96 -16.55
N SER A 227 3.14 1.41 -15.46
CA SER A 227 4.40 0.86 -14.95
C SER A 227 4.39 0.76 -13.44
N ILE A 228 5.07 -0.25 -12.92
CA ILE A 228 5.26 -0.48 -11.50
C ILE A 228 6.67 -0.98 -11.24
N SER A 229 7.25 -0.53 -10.15
CA SER A 229 8.50 -1.03 -9.60
C SER A 229 8.40 -1.01 -8.07
N ASP A 230 8.62 -2.15 -7.44
CA ASP A 230 8.63 -2.30 -5.99
C ASP A 230 9.92 -3.00 -5.54
N VAL A 231 10.65 -2.38 -4.64
CA VAL A 231 11.85 -2.94 -4.01
C VAL A 231 11.66 -2.90 -2.51
N LYS A 232 11.63 -4.08 -1.87
CA LYS A 232 11.49 -4.24 -0.43
C LYS A 232 12.66 -5.05 0.13
N LEU A 233 13.27 -4.54 1.19
CA LEU A 233 14.31 -5.22 1.96
C LEU A 233 13.89 -5.23 3.42
N THR A 234 13.92 -6.39 4.06
CA THR A 234 13.58 -6.52 5.48
C THR A 234 14.57 -7.39 6.22
N ALA A 235 14.75 -7.10 7.50
CA ALA A 235 15.42 -7.93 8.47
C ALA A 235 14.43 -8.27 9.59
N THR A 236 14.23 -9.53 9.84
CA THR A 236 13.29 -10.05 10.84
C THR A 236 14.06 -10.82 11.90
N TRP A 237 13.85 -10.51 13.16
CA TRP A 237 14.34 -11.26 14.29
C TRP A 237 13.20 -12.06 14.94
N MET A 238 13.32 -13.38 14.96
CA MET A 238 12.31 -14.30 15.49
C MET A 238 12.88 -15.10 16.67
N PRO A 239 12.98 -14.49 17.86
CA PRO A 239 13.50 -15.19 19.06
C PRO A 239 12.52 -16.28 19.53
N TRP A 240 11.25 -16.20 19.15
CA TRP A 240 10.23 -17.20 19.45
C TRP A 240 9.82 -17.94 18.18
N ARG A 241 9.34 -19.17 18.35
CA ARG A 241 8.98 -20.06 17.24
C ARG A 241 8.00 -19.44 16.24
N ASN A 242 7.00 -18.73 16.73
CA ASN A 242 5.88 -18.26 15.93
C ASN A 242 5.73 -16.73 15.89
N PHE A 243 6.64 -16.01 16.56
CA PHE A 243 6.55 -14.56 16.67
C PHE A 243 7.93 -13.91 16.55
N GLY A 244 7.95 -12.77 15.89
CA GLY A 244 9.15 -11.95 15.74
C GLY A 244 8.81 -10.49 15.47
N VAL A 245 9.87 -9.70 15.33
CA VAL A 245 9.81 -8.29 14.98
C VAL A 245 10.77 -8.02 13.83
N GLY A 246 10.42 -7.07 12.99
CA GLY A 246 11.25 -6.75 11.85
C GLY A 246 11.31 -5.26 11.55
N LEU A 247 12.38 -4.91 10.87
CA LEU A 247 12.59 -3.60 10.27
C LEU A 247 12.85 -3.78 8.79
N GLY A 248 12.53 -2.79 8.01
CA GLY A 248 12.74 -2.85 6.57
C GLY A 248 12.77 -1.49 5.91
N TYR A 249 12.96 -1.53 4.62
CA TYR A 249 12.89 -0.39 3.73
C TYR A 249 12.14 -0.80 2.47
N ASN A 250 11.21 0.03 2.04
CA ASN A 250 10.48 -0.18 0.80
C ASN A 250 10.59 1.07 -0.09
N ASN A 251 10.73 0.85 -1.39
CA ASN A 251 10.69 1.87 -2.43
C ASN A 251 9.75 1.40 -3.54
N PHE A 252 8.58 2.00 -3.58
CA PHE A 252 7.52 1.71 -4.54
C PHE A 252 7.37 2.88 -5.51
N ARG A 253 7.22 2.58 -6.79
CA ARG A 253 6.95 3.57 -7.83
C ARG A 253 5.92 3.03 -8.78
N THR A 254 4.94 3.84 -9.11
CA THR A 254 3.98 3.54 -10.15
C THR A 254 3.66 4.77 -10.98
N ARG A 255 3.37 4.52 -12.25
CA ARG A 255 2.83 5.51 -13.17
C ARG A 255 1.71 4.87 -13.95
N VAL A 256 0.62 5.58 -14.07
CA VAL A 256 -0.54 5.18 -14.85
C VAL A 256 -1.00 6.39 -15.65
N ASP A 257 -1.03 6.25 -16.96
CA ASP A 257 -1.62 7.22 -17.89
C ASP A 257 -2.83 6.53 -18.53
N VAL A 258 -3.99 7.16 -18.50
CA VAL A 258 -5.24 6.62 -19.06
C VAL A 258 -5.96 7.71 -19.84
N SER A 259 -6.49 7.34 -21.00
CA SER A 259 -7.34 8.19 -21.83
C SER A 259 -8.63 7.43 -22.15
N LYS A 260 -9.57 7.39 -21.20
CA LYS A 260 -10.88 6.74 -21.32
C LYS A 260 -11.98 7.64 -20.78
N ASN A 261 -13.25 7.32 -21.15
CA ASN A 261 -14.42 8.12 -20.75
C ASN A 261 -14.62 8.22 -19.22
N ASP A 262 -14.21 7.19 -18.46
CA ASP A 262 -14.39 7.15 -17.00
C ASP A 262 -13.24 7.82 -16.24
N PHE A 263 -12.06 7.86 -16.83
CA PHE A 263 -10.89 8.55 -16.29
C PHE A 263 -9.96 8.92 -17.44
N ASP A 264 -9.68 10.20 -17.58
CA ASP A 264 -8.68 10.75 -18.48
C ASP A 264 -7.67 11.55 -17.65
N GLY A 265 -6.44 11.04 -17.60
CA GLY A 265 -5.44 11.68 -16.78
C GLY A 265 -4.18 10.86 -16.56
N ARG A 266 -3.36 11.38 -15.68
CA ARG A 266 -2.08 10.78 -15.27
C ARG A 266 -1.97 10.72 -13.77
N LEU A 267 -1.61 9.55 -13.26
CA LEU A 267 -1.20 9.32 -11.88
C LEU A 267 0.27 8.89 -11.84
N VAL A 268 1.09 9.59 -11.09
CA VAL A 268 2.44 9.14 -10.69
C VAL A 268 2.45 9.11 -9.18
N PHE A 269 2.63 7.93 -8.62
CA PHE A 269 2.70 7.73 -7.19
C PHE A 269 3.98 7.01 -6.81
N ASN A 270 4.74 7.62 -5.92
CA ASN A 270 5.96 7.06 -5.38
C ASN A 270 5.91 7.15 -3.87
N TYR A 271 6.29 6.08 -3.19
CA TYR A 271 6.61 6.16 -1.78
C TYR A 271 7.92 5.43 -1.49
N ARG A 272 8.60 5.90 -0.46
CA ARG A 272 9.80 5.25 0.07
C ARG A 272 9.89 5.50 1.56
N GLY A 273 10.38 4.53 2.30
CA GLY A 273 10.57 4.73 3.73
C GLY A 273 10.98 3.48 4.47
N ALA A 274 11.35 3.72 5.73
CA ALA A 274 11.58 2.66 6.68
C ALA A 274 10.24 2.08 7.16
N MET A 275 10.22 0.79 7.44
CA MET A 275 9.06 0.10 7.99
C MET A 275 9.45 -0.66 9.26
N ALA A 276 8.50 -0.76 10.19
CA ALA A 276 8.60 -1.62 11.35
C ALA A 276 7.36 -2.52 11.41
N PHE A 277 7.55 -3.79 11.73
CA PHE A 277 6.46 -4.76 11.73
C PHE A 277 6.65 -5.85 12.78
N VAL A 278 5.56 -6.46 13.16
CA VAL A 278 5.52 -7.73 13.88
C VAL A 278 5.22 -8.86 12.90
N THR A 279 5.82 -10.02 13.14
CA THR A 279 5.62 -11.20 12.28
C THR A 279 5.07 -12.35 13.10
N PHE A 280 4.10 -13.04 12.52
CA PHE A 280 3.55 -14.30 13.00
C PHE A 280 3.74 -15.35 11.93
N ALA A 281 4.25 -16.53 12.29
CA ALA A 281 4.54 -17.57 11.33
C ALA A 281 4.30 -18.96 11.94
N PHE A 282 3.76 -19.87 11.12
CA PHE A 282 3.28 -21.19 11.55
C PHE A 282 3.69 -22.29 10.59
#